data_ad579697c7bcca4b1a14625bba1c5ca4
#
_entry.id   ad579697c7bcca4b1a14625bba1c5ca4
#
_cell.length_a   1.000
_cell.length_b   1.000
_cell.length_c   1.000
_cell.angle_alpha   90.00
_cell.angle_beta   90.00
_cell.angle_gamma   90.00
#
_symmetry.space_group_name_H-M   'P 1'
#
loop_
_entity.id
_entity.type
_entity.pdbx_description
1 polymer ?
#
loop_
_entity_poly.entity_id
_entity_poly.type
_entity_poly.pdbx_seq_one_letter_code
_entity_poly.pdbx_strand_id
1 'polypeptide(L)'
;MVKKRKLSPSHRPVMTLLKAVLFEINGVFLNDTALQFELIDDILLAENLRPTDRLYRDSSLGKSDRRCLKENLALRGRVFSEVQLDSLIQQKSALYQNKLREIKPFPLYEDVVPLISAIKLKNIPVGIVTGYCRADAEFILQQAQLDQAFDVIVTADEVKTFKPNGDGYRLAIAQLNQKFPDAQIQPENCLTVEDNFHGIQAAKSVGIPVVGVAHTYPFHMLQRCSNW
;
A
#
# COMPACT_ATOMS: atom_id res chain seq x y z
N MET A 1 3.76 9.80 -45.56
CA MET A 1 4.92 8.96 -45.16
C MET A 1 5.24 9.24 -43.70
N VAL A 2 4.84 8.37 -42.78
CA VAL A 2 5.09 8.51 -41.33
C VAL A 2 6.44 7.84 -41.04
N LYS A 3 7.45 8.62 -40.65
CA LYS A 3 8.76 8.10 -40.27
C LYS A 3 8.64 7.27 -39.00
N LYS A 4 8.80 5.95 -39.09
CA LYS A 4 8.98 5.06 -37.94
C LYS A 4 10.28 5.47 -37.22
N ARG A 5 10.17 6.05 -36.02
CA ARG A 5 11.32 6.23 -35.12
C ARG A 5 11.83 4.84 -34.71
N LYS A 6 13.02 4.47 -35.15
CA LYS A 6 13.76 3.31 -34.62
C LYS A 6 14.11 3.63 -33.17
N LEU A 7 13.55 2.89 -32.23
CA LEU A 7 14.02 2.86 -30.84
C LEU A 7 15.46 2.33 -30.83
N SER A 8 16.33 3.01 -30.12
CA SER A 8 17.74 2.62 -30.01
C SER A 8 17.87 1.27 -29.28
N PRO A 9 18.87 0.41 -29.62
CA PRO A 9 18.99 -0.95 -29.03
C PRO A 9 19.44 -1.01 -27.57
N SER A 10 19.62 0.11 -26.87
CA SER A 10 20.29 0.17 -25.57
C SER A 10 19.38 0.02 -24.34
N HIS A 11 18.06 -0.26 -24.47
CA HIS A 11 17.13 -0.46 -23.35
C HIS A 11 16.30 -1.72 -23.52
N ARG A 12 16.92 -2.85 -23.81
CA ARG A 12 16.28 -4.11 -23.43
C ARG A 12 16.51 -4.25 -21.91
N PRO A 13 15.46 -4.26 -21.07
CA PRO A 13 15.64 -4.60 -19.68
C PRO A 13 16.29 -5.99 -19.65
N VAL A 14 17.44 -6.10 -19.02
CA VAL A 14 17.96 -7.41 -18.62
C VAL A 14 16.80 -8.04 -17.85
N MET A 15 16.27 -9.18 -18.29
CA MET A 15 15.25 -9.91 -17.56
C MET A 15 15.92 -10.43 -16.29
N THR A 16 15.92 -9.59 -15.26
CA THR A 16 16.31 -10.00 -13.92
C THR A 16 15.28 -11.03 -13.46
N LEU A 17 15.74 -12.16 -12.97
CA LEU A 17 14.87 -13.21 -12.44
C LEU A 17 14.06 -12.61 -11.29
N LEU A 18 12.73 -12.68 -11.39
CA LEU A 18 11.83 -12.25 -10.33
C LEU A 18 12.02 -13.13 -9.09
N LYS A 19 12.41 -12.51 -7.98
CA LYS A 19 12.73 -13.21 -6.71
C LYS A 19 11.73 -12.89 -5.60
N ALA A 20 10.94 -11.81 -5.70
CA ALA A 20 9.90 -11.49 -4.73
C ALA A 20 8.83 -10.60 -5.35
N VAL A 21 7.60 -10.70 -4.83
CA VAL A 21 6.50 -9.78 -5.14
C VAL A 21 6.00 -9.12 -3.86
N LEU A 22 5.91 -7.79 -3.87
CA LEU A 22 5.46 -6.99 -2.74
C LEU A 22 4.14 -6.30 -3.08
N PHE A 23 3.20 -6.31 -2.16
CA PHE A 23 1.85 -5.81 -2.39
C PHE A 23 1.47 -4.73 -1.38
N GLU A 24 0.76 -3.69 -1.84
CA GLU A 24 -0.10 -2.88 -0.97
C GLU A 24 -1.41 -3.63 -0.71
N ILE A 25 -2.13 -3.28 0.37
CA ILE A 25 -3.46 -3.83 0.70
C ILE A 25 -4.56 -2.92 0.12
N ASN A 26 -4.63 -1.67 0.57
CA ASN A 26 -5.68 -0.74 0.14
C ASN A 26 -5.59 -0.48 -1.37
N GLY A 27 -6.72 -0.59 -2.05
CA GLY A 27 -6.81 -0.38 -3.50
C GLY A 27 -6.15 -1.47 -4.36
N VAL A 28 -5.37 -2.39 -3.77
CA VAL A 28 -4.77 -3.54 -4.46
C VAL A 28 -5.53 -4.83 -4.12
N PHE A 29 -5.67 -5.15 -2.84
CA PHE A 29 -6.43 -6.30 -2.37
C PHE A 29 -7.84 -5.95 -1.98
N LEU A 30 -8.02 -4.80 -1.30
CA LEU A 30 -9.23 -4.42 -0.61
C LEU A 30 -9.80 -3.12 -1.19
N ASN A 31 -11.09 -3.15 -1.49
CA ASN A 31 -11.85 -1.99 -1.93
C ASN A 31 -12.54 -1.33 -0.72
N ASP A 32 -11.77 -0.60 0.07
CA ASP A 32 -12.25 0.03 1.31
C ASP A 32 -11.90 1.51 1.45
N THR A 33 -11.38 2.13 0.41
CA THR A 33 -10.96 3.55 0.41
C THR A 33 -12.08 4.48 0.88
N ALA A 34 -13.34 4.21 0.51
CA ALA A 34 -14.48 5.00 0.95
C ALA A 34 -14.69 4.89 2.47
N LEU A 35 -14.57 3.69 3.04
CA LEU A 35 -14.66 3.44 4.48
C LEU A 35 -13.53 4.15 5.24
N GLN A 36 -12.32 4.17 4.69
CA GLN A 36 -11.19 4.88 5.31
C GLN A 36 -11.47 6.38 5.45
N PHE A 37 -12.02 7.01 4.41
CA PHE A 37 -12.37 8.44 4.47
C PHE A 37 -13.57 8.70 5.38
N GLU A 38 -14.57 7.84 5.40
CA GLU A 38 -15.69 7.93 6.33
C GLU A 38 -15.20 7.97 7.78
N LEU A 39 -14.29 7.08 8.16
CA LEU A 39 -13.74 7.02 9.52
C LEU A 39 -12.89 8.24 9.88
N ILE A 40 -12.14 8.79 8.94
CA ILE A 40 -11.42 10.06 9.15
C ILE A 40 -12.42 11.20 9.38
N ASP A 41 -13.48 11.25 8.59
CA ASP A 41 -14.53 12.26 8.72
C ASP A 41 -15.27 12.12 10.05
N ASP A 42 -15.58 10.90 10.51
CA ASP A 42 -16.19 10.62 11.82
C ASP A 42 -15.31 11.17 12.96
N ILE A 43 -14.00 10.95 12.89
CA ILE A 43 -13.05 11.49 13.89
C ILE A 43 -13.04 13.02 13.86
N LEU A 44 -13.01 13.64 12.67
CA LEU A 44 -13.03 15.09 12.55
C LEU A 44 -14.30 15.69 13.11
N LEU A 45 -15.47 15.07 12.84
CA LEU A 45 -16.75 15.49 13.37
C LEU A 45 -16.80 15.37 14.90
N ALA A 46 -16.27 14.29 15.48
CA ALA A 46 -16.16 14.11 16.93
C ALA A 46 -15.31 15.21 17.60
N GLU A 47 -14.33 15.74 16.88
CA GLU A 47 -13.50 16.88 17.32
C GLU A 47 -14.13 18.27 17.00
N ASN A 48 -15.40 18.32 16.56
CA ASN A 48 -16.10 19.51 16.10
C ASN A 48 -15.39 20.22 14.92
N LEU A 49 -14.81 19.44 14.03
CA LEU A 49 -14.12 19.90 12.83
C LEU A 49 -14.91 19.54 11.57
N ARG A 50 -14.68 20.29 10.48
CA ARG A 50 -15.30 19.98 9.20
C ARG A 50 -14.71 18.70 8.60
N PRO A 51 -15.52 17.86 7.92
CA PRO A 51 -15.05 16.71 7.17
C PRO A 51 -14.00 17.06 6.11
N THR A 52 -13.38 16.02 5.54
CA THR A 52 -12.40 16.16 4.46
C THR A 52 -13.07 16.64 3.18
N ASP A 53 -12.40 17.53 2.44
CA ASP A 53 -12.78 17.88 1.08
C ASP A 53 -12.17 16.91 0.05
N ARG A 54 -12.63 17.00 -1.20
CA ARG A 54 -12.16 16.13 -2.28
C ARG A 54 -10.66 16.27 -2.53
N LEU A 55 -10.13 17.50 -2.54
CA LEU A 55 -8.70 17.73 -2.79
C LEU A 55 -7.83 17.08 -1.73
N TYR A 56 -8.26 17.15 -0.47
CA TYR A 56 -7.55 16.48 0.59
C TYR A 56 -7.62 14.95 0.45
N ARG A 57 -8.79 14.39 0.16
CA ARG A 57 -8.95 12.95 -0.06
C ARG A 57 -7.99 12.45 -1.14
N ASP A 58 -7.98 13.12 -2.29
CA ASP A 58 -7.09 12.78 -3.41
C ASP A 58 -5.60 12.84 -3.01
N SER A 59 -5.21 13.83 -2.20
CA SER A 59 -3.83 13.97 -1.72
C SER A 59 -3.44 13.01 -0.59
N SER A 60 -4.41 12.36 0.05
CA SER A 60 -4.21 11.48 1.22
C SER A 60 -4.01 10.02 0.83
N LEU A 61 -4.41 9.64 -0.38
CA LEU A 61 -4.30 8.27 -0.87
C LEU A 61 -2.86 7.75 -0.78
N GLY A 62 -2.70 6.57 -0.18
CA GLY A 62 -1.39 5.93 0.05
C GLY A 62 -0.58 6.46 1.23
N LYS A 63 -1.10 7.45 1.98
CA LYS A 63 -0.51 7.87 3.26
C LYS A 63 -0.96 6.95 4.39
N SER A 64 -0.16 6.87 5.45
CA SER A 64 -0.57 6.17 6.69
C SER A 64 -1.65 6.95 7.43
N ASP A 65 -2.45 6.25 8.25
CA ASP A 65 -3.48 6.86 9.10
C ASP A 65 -2.94 7.97 9.98
N ARG A 66 -1.78 7.75 10.59
CA ARG A 66 -1.09 8.78 11.41
C ARG A 66 -0.86 10.06 10.63
N ARG A 67 -0.36 9.93 9.41
CA ARG A 67 -0.08 11.09 8.56
C ARG A 67 -1.36 11.77 8.12
N CYS A 68 -2.37 11.00 7.72
CA CYS A 68 -3.68 11.54 7.34
C CYS A 68 -4.33 12.30 8.48
N LEU A 69 -4.39 11.75 9.68
CA LEU A 69 -4.98 12.42 10.84
C LEU A 69 -4.18 13.66 11.24
N LYS A 70 -2.85 13.54 11.34
CA LYS A 70 -1.98 14.67 11.71
C LYS A 70 -2.13 15.85 10.75
N GLU A 71 -2.10 15.61 9.44
CA GLU A 71 -2.26 16.65 8.42
C GLU A 71 -3.67 17.27 8.45
N ASN A 72 -4.72 16.45 8.60
CA ASN A 72 -6.11 16.93 8.68
C ASN A 72 -6.37 17.82 9.89
N LEU A 73 -5.87 17.41 11.04
CA LEU A 73 -5.99 18.17 12.28
C LEU A 73 -5.21 19.50 12.19
N ALA A 74 -3.97 19.44 11.67
CA ALA A 74 -3.12 20.63 11.49
C ALA A 74 -3.74 21.66 10.53
N LEU A 75 -4.31 21.22 9.41
CA LEU A 75 -5.02 22.09 8.46
C LEU A 75 -6.23 22.82 9.08
N ARG A 76 -6.77 22.29 10.17
CA ARG A 76 -7.90 22.86 10.93
C ARG A 76 -7.45 23.57 12.22
N GLY A 77 -6.15 23.85 12.34
CA GLY A 77 -5.57 24.54 13.49
C GLY A 77 -5.51 23.71 14.77
N ARG A 78 -5.60 22.38 14.66
CA ARG A 78 -5.47 21.45 15.79
C ARG A 78 -4.09 20.78 15.78
N VAL A 79 -3.40 20.86 16.89
CA VAL A 79 -2.11 20.17 17.11
C VAL A 79 -2.29 19.17 18.23
N PHE A 80 -2.16 17.91 17.90
CA PHE A 80 -2.26 16.80 18.86
C PHE A 80 -0.86 16.29 19.20
N SER A 81 -0.69 15.92 20.46
CA SER A 81 0.51 15.19 20.90
C SER A 81 0.55 13.78 20.27
N GLU A 82 1.71 13.17 20.24
CA GLU A 82 1.83 11.79 19.71
C GLU A 82 0.94 10.81 20.49
N VAL A 83 0.79 10.97 21.81
CA VAL A 83 -0.11 10.14 22.63
C VAL A 83 -1.58 10.30 22.23
N GLN A 84 -2.02 11.52 21.92
CA GLN A 84 -3.39 11.77 21.44
C GLN A 84 -3.59 11.18 20.04
N LEU A 85 -2.60 11.29 19.15
CA LEU A 85 -2.64 10.66 17.83
C LEU A 85 -2.69 9.13 17.94
N ASP A 86 -1.93 8.53 18.82
CA ASP A 86 -1.97 7.09 19.08
C ASP A 86 -3.37 6.64 19.51
N SER A 87 -3.98 7.38 20.43
CA SER A 87 -5.35 7.10 20.89
C SER A 87 -6.37 7.19 19.75
N LEU A 88 -6.27 8.21 18.88
CA LEU A 88 -7.17 8.36 17.72
C LEU A 88 -6.97 7.25 16.70
N ILE A 89 -5.73 6.81 16.47
CA ILE A 89 -5.43 5.71 15.55
C ILE A 89 -6.02 4.40 16.09
N GLN A 90 -5.87 4.14 17.38
CA GLN A 90 -6.47 2.95 18.02
C GLN A 90 -8.00 2.96 17.94
N GLN A 91 -8.65 4.11 18.18
CA GLN A 91 -10.10 4.27 18.04
C GLN A 91 -10.53 4.03 16.59
N LYS A 92 -9.82 4.63 15.61
CA LYS A 92 -10.07 4.42 14.18
C LYS A 92 -9.96 2.94 13.82
N SER A 93 -8.90 2.27 14.24
CA SER A 93 -8.66 0.85 13.98
C SER A 93 -9.81 -0.02 14.52
N ALA A 94 -10.25 0.22 15.76
CA ALA A 94 -11.37 -0.52 16.34
C ALA A 94 -12.67 -0.32 15.56
N LEU A 95 -13.01 0.91 15.19
CA LEU A 95 -14.18 1.23 14.36
C LEU A 95 -14.07 0.62 12.97
N TYR A 96 -12.90 0.70 12.34
CA TYR A 96 -12.61 0.13 11.04
C TYR A 96 -12.87 -1.37 11.01
N GLN A 97 -12.28 -2.11 11.95
CA GLN A 97 -12.45 -3.55 12.03
C GLN A 97 -13.92 -3.94 12.27
N ASN A 98 -14.66 -3.19 13.10
CA ASN A 98 -16.07 -3.44 13.33
C ASN A 98 -16.90 -3.21 12.05
N LYS A 99 -16.75 -2.06 11.39
CA LYS A 99 -17.49 -1.77 10.16
C LYS A 99 -17.12 -2.75 9.03
N LEU A 100 -15.83 -3.11 8.90
CA LEU A 100 -15.39 -4.03 7.87
C LEU A 100 -15.95 -5.45 8.07
N ARG A 101 -16.16 -5.91 9.31
CA ARG A 101 -16.83 -7.20 9.60
C ARG A 101 -18.27 -7.25 9.09
N GLU A 102 -18.94 -6.11 9.06
CA GLU A 102 -20.36 -6.00 8.65
C GLU A 102 -20.52 -6.00 7.13
N ILE A 103 -19.49 -5.64 6.36
CA ILE A 103 -19.54 -5.59 4.89
C ILE A 103 -19.60 -7.02 4.34
N LYS A 104 -20.65 -7.31 3.58
CA LYS A 104 -20.86 -8.61 2.93
C LYS A 104 -21.25 -8.41 1.45
N PRO A 105 -20.60 -9.08 0.50
CA PRO A 105 -19.39 -9.90 0.70
C PRO A 105 -18.21 -9.06 1.17
N PHE A 106 -17.20 -9.71 1.75
CA PHE A 106 -15.96 -9.02 2.15
C PHE A 106 -15.34 -8.33 0.92
N PRO A 107 -14.94 -7.04 1.01
CA PRO A 107 -14.65 -6.22 -0.17
C PRO A 107 -13.26 -6.51 -0.79
N LEU A 108 -12.92 -7.78 -0.95
CA LEU A 108 -11.71 -8.24 -1.62
C LEU A 108 -11.92 -8.20 -3.14
N TYR A 109 -10.91 -7.76 -3.88
CA TYR A 109 -10.92 -7.86 -5.34
C TYR A 109 -10.81 -9.34 -5.77
N GLU A 110 -11.60 -9.75 -6.76
CA GLU A 110 -11.79 -11.16 -7.12
C GLU A 110 -10.50 -11.89 -7.53
N ASP A 111 -9.58 -11.20 -8.20
CA ASP A 111 -8.35 -11.80 -8.75
C ASP A 111 -7.21 -11.92 -7.73
N VAL A 112 -7.36 -11.41 -6.51
CA VAL A 112 -6.28 -11.37 -5.50
C VAL A 112 -5.85 -12.76 -5.08
N VAL A 113 -6.80 -13.61 -4.69
CA VAL A 113 -6.50 -14.98 -4.20
C VAL A 113 -5.89 -15.85 -5.31
N PRO A 114 -6.45 -15.88 -6.54
CA PRO A 114 -5.84 -16.58 -7.67
C PRO A 114 -4.42 -16.09 -7.99
N LEU A 115 -4.19 -14.78 -7.97
CA LEU A 115 -2.87 -14.19 -8.24
C LEU A 115 -1.82 -14.64 -7.21
N ILE A 116 -2.12 -14.50 -5.92
CA ILE A 116 -1.22 -14.92 -4.84
C ILE A 116 -0.91 -16.43 -4.96
N SER A 117 -1.93 -17.24 -5.20
CA SER A 117 -1.77 -18.68 -5.38
C SER A 117 -0.85 -19.01 -6.57
N ALA A 118 -1.01 -18.33 -7.70
CA ALA A 118 -0.18 -18.52 -8.88
C ALA A 118 1.29 -18.14 -8.65
N ILE A 119 1.56 -17.08 -7.86
CA ILE A 119 2.91 -16.67 -7.48
C ILE A 119 3.56 -17.72 -6.55
N LYS A 120 2.81 -18.16 -5.55
CA LYS A 120 3.30 -19.17 -4.57
C LYS A 120 3.60 -20.52 -5.24
N LEU A 121 2.82 -20.94 -6.24
CA LEU A 121 3.10 -22.14 -7.03
C LEU A 121 4.44 -22.09 -7.77
N LYS A 122 4.99 -20.90 -7.98
CA LYS A 122 6.32 -20.68 -8.57
C LYS A 122 7.42 -20.57 -7.53
N ASN A 123 7.12 -20.80 -6.25
CA ASN A 123 8.04 -20.62 -5.12
C ASN A 123 8.67 -19.20 -5.08
N ILE A 124 7.93 -18.18 -5.50
CA ILE A 124 8.36 -16.79 -5.41
C ILE A 124 7.87 -16.24 -4.06
N PRO A 125 8.76 -15.73 -3.20
CA PRO A 125 8.41 -15.06 -1.96
C PRO A 125 7.45 -13.90 -2.17
N VAL A 126 6.47 -13.78 -1.26
CA VAL A 126 5.48 -12.71 -1.32
C VAL A 126 5.46 -11.92 -0.01
N GLY A 127 5.35 -10.61 -0.11
CA GLY A 127 5.28 -9.72 1.04
C GLY A 127 4.25 -8.62 0.90
N ILE A 128 3.94 -8.01 2.02
CA ILE A 128 3.08 -6.82 2.11
C ILE A 128 3.90 -5.62 2.55
N VAL A 129 3.64 -4.45 1.95
CA VAL A 129 4.13 -3.14 2.38
C VAL A 129 2.95 -2.17 2.36
N THR A 130 2.31 -1.95 3.50
CA THR A 130 1.02 -1.28 3.58
C THR A 130 0.99 -0.08 4.52
N GLY A 131 0.15 0.92 4.18
CA GLY A 131 -0.12 2.10 5.01
C GLY A 131 -0.95 1.82 6.26
N TYR A 132 -1.56 0.65 6.40
CA TYR A 132 -2.26 0.22 7.61
C TYR A 132 -1.30 0.03 8.79
N CYS A 133 -1.84 0.11 10.01
CA CYS A 133 -1.14 -0.40 11.18
C CYS A 133 -1.16 -1.95 11.19
N ARG A 134 -0.29 -2.54 12.01
CA ARG A 134 -0.16 -4.00 12.14
C ARG A 134 -1.50 -4.67 12.44
N ALA A 135 -2.25 -4.16 13.41
CA ALA A 135 -3.52 -4.73 13.83
C ALA A 135 -4.56 -4.79 12.69
N ASP A 136 -4.65 -3.74 11.86
CA ASP A 136 -5.59 -3.71 10.74
C ASP A 136 -5.14 -4.62 9.59
N ALA A 137 -3.85 -4.63 9.27
CA ALA A 137 -3.31 -5.52 8.24
C ALA A 137 -3.56 -7.00 8.57
N GLU A 138 -3.25 -7.42 9.80
CA GLU A 138 -3.48 -8.79 10.27
C GLU A 138 -4.96 -9.15 10.29
N PHE A 139 -5.82 -8.23 10.75
CA PHE A 139 -7.26 -8.40 10.72
C PHE A 139 -7.79 -8.62 9.29
N ILE A 140 -7.37 -7.79 8.33
CA ILE A 140 -7.77 -7.91 6.92
C ILE A 140 -7.37 -9.28 6.37
N LEU A 141 -6.12 -9.68 6.58
CA LEU A 141 -5.60 -10.94 6.08
C LEU A 141 -6.34 -12.13 6.68
N GLN A 142 -6.66 -12.08 7.97
CA GLN A 142 -7.44 -13.12 8.63
C GLN A 142 -8.87 -13.22 8.06
N GLN A 143 -9.56 -12.08 7.86
CA GLN A 143 -10.89 -12.07 7.25
C GLN A 143 -10.89 -12.57 5.81
N ALA A 144 -9.80 -12.30 5.07
CA ALA A 144 -9.59 -12.77 3.70
C ALA A 144 -9.08 -14.22 3.61
N GLN A 145 -8.80 -14.88 4.74
CA GLN A 145 -8.16 -16.20 4.82
C GLN A 145 -6.79 -16.23 4.10
N LEU A 146 -6.04 -15.14 4.21
CA LEU A 146 -4.71 -14.94 3.61
C LEU A 146 -3.61 -14.74 4.67
N ASP A 147 -3.89 -15.00 5.95
CA ASP A 147 -2.97 -14.81 7.08
C ASP A 147 -1.67 -15.63 6.94
N GLN A 148 -1.71 -16.78 6.27
CA GLN A 148 -0.56 -17.63 5.99
C GLN A 148 0.01 -17.48 4.56
N ALA A 149 -0.49 -16.50 3.80
CA ALA A 149 -0.11 -16.37 2.40
C ALA A 149 1.19 -15.59 2.20
N PHE A 150 1.56 -14.73 3.15
CA PHE A 150 2.67 -13.80 3.01
C PHE A 150 3.87 -14.18 3.86
N ASP A 151 5.06 -14.04 3.27
CA ASP A 151 6.32 -14.34 3.92
C ASP A 151 6.77 -13.23 4.86
N VAL A 152 6.46 -11.99 4.53
CA VAL A 152 6.73 -10.80 5.33
C VAL A 152 5.56 -9.83 5.22
N ILE A 153 5.32 -9.07 6.29
CA ILE A 153 4.34 -8.01 6.35
C ILE A 153 5.02 -6.81 7.00
N VAL A 154 5.11 -5.70 6.27
CA VAL A 154 5.63 -4.43 6.74
C VAL A 154 4.51 -3.41 6.75
N THR A 155 4.27 -2.81 7.91
CA THR A 155 3.20 -1.86 8.15
C THR A 155 3.75 -0.46 8.46
N ALA A 156 2.90 0.56 8.38
CA ALA A 156 3.34 1.94 8.53
C ALA A 156 3.91 2.27 9.92
N ASP A 157 3.54 1.51 10.95
CA ASP A 157 3.99 1.68 12.32
C ASP A 157 5.37 1.03 12.62
N GLU A 158 5.93 0.30 11.67
CA GLU A 158 7.25 -0.35 11.80
C GLU A 158 8.41 0.50 11.28
N VAL A 159 8.14 1.61 10.61
CA VAL A 159 9.16 2.49 10.04
C VAL A 159 8.97 3.93 10.45
N LYS A 160 10.06 4.68 10.58
CA LYS A 160 9.99 6.11 10.93
C LYS A 160 9.35 6.95 9.85
N THR A 161 9.66 6.65 8.60
CA THR A 161 9.12 7.33 7.43
C THR A 161 8.49 6.32 6.49
N PHE A 162 7.22 6.55 6.17
CA PHE A 162 6.48 5.68 5.27
C PHE A 162 6.26 6.37 3.91
N LYS A 163 5.53 5.75 3.00
CA LYS A 163 5.27 6.26 1.65
C LYS A 163 5.03 7.79 1.64
N PRO A 164 5.65 8.55 0.75
CA PRO A 164 6.40 8.17 -0.45
C PRO A 164 7.87 7.79 -0.25
N ASN A 165 8.36 7.66 1.00
CA ASN A 165 9.70 7.15 1.28
C ASN A 165 9.75 5.63 1.14
N GLY A 166 10.90 5.12 0.70
CA GLY A 166 11.07 3.70 0.41
C GLY A 166 11.42 2.82 1.61
N ASP A 167 11.37 3.34 2.85
CA ASP A 167 11.85 2.62 4.04
C ASP A 167 11.08 1.31 4.29
N GLY A 168 9.76 1.31 4.06
CA GLY A 168 8.96 0.09 4.17
C GLY A 168 9.41 -1.00 3.18
N TYR A 169 9.74 -0.60 1.95
CA TYR A 169 10.25 -1.54 0.94
C TYR A 169 11.65 -2.05 1.27
N ARG A 170 12.55 -1.18 1.77
CA ARG A 170 13.88 -1.61 2.26
C ARG A 170 13.75 -2.63 3.38
N LEU A 171 12.87 -2.37 4.34
CA LEU A 171 12.61 -3.28 5.46
C LEU A 171 12.05 -4.61 4.97
N ALA A 172 11.09 -4.62 4.05
CA ALA A 172 10.53 -5.84 3.47
C ALA A 172 11.60 -6.69 2.77
N ILE A 173 12.48 -6.08 1.97
CA ILE A 173 13.60 -6.79 1.33
C ILE A 173 14.57 -7.35 2.37
N ALA A 174 14.89 -6.58 3.42
CA ALA A 174 15.77 -7.06 4.50
C ALA A 174 15.17 -8.26 5.23
N GLN A 175 13.87 -8.22 5.58
CA GLN A 175 13.17 -9.34 6.21
C GLN A 175 13.08 -10.57 5.29
N LEU A 176 12.83 -10.37 3.99
CA LEU A 176 12.84 -11.46 3.02
C LEU A 176 14.21 -12.10 2.90
N ASN A 177 15.30 -11.33 2.87
CA ASN A 177 16.67 -11.86 2.83
C ASN A 177 17.05 -12.58 4.14
N GLN A 178 16.50 -12.14 5.28
CA GLN A 178 16.68 -12.85 6.55
C GLN A 178 15.98 -14.22 6.53
N LYS A 179 14.77 -14.28 5.94
CA LYS A 179 13.99 -15.53 5.84
C LYS A 179 14.52 -16.46 4.75
N PHE A 180 15.03 -15.90 3.66
CA PHE A 180 15.53 -16.62 2.47
C PHE A 180 16.96 -16.16 2.10
N PRO A 181 17.98 -16.47 2.92
CA PRO A 181 19.34 -15.92 2.76
C PRO A 181 19.98 -16.29 1.42
N ASP A 182 19.70 -17.46 0.90
CA ASP A 182 20.26 -17.93 -0.38
C ASP A 182 19.62 -17.22 -1.59
N ALA A 183 18.48 -16.59 -1.43
CA ALA A 183 17.80 -15.91 -2.53
C ALA A 183 18.52 -14.62 -2.96
N GLN A 184 19.25 -13.95 -2.05
CA GLN A 184 19.97 -12.70 -2.33
C GLN A 184 19.07 -11.69 -3.07
N ILE A 185 17.89 -11.40 -2.49
CA ILE A 185 16.88 -10.54 -3.09
C ILE A 185 17.39 -9.08 -3.11
N GLN A 186 17.40 -8.49 -4.31
CA GLN A 186 17.76 -7.09 -4.55
C GLN A 186 16.51 -6.33 -5.05
N PRO A 187 16.45 -5.00 -4.92
CA PRO A 187 15.31 -4.22 -5.40
C PRO A 187 14.90 -4.52 -6.84
N GLU A 188 15.87 -4.62 -7.75
CA GLU A 188 15.65 -4.92 -9.16
C GLU A 188 15.15 -6.34 -9.45
N ASN A 189 15.23 -7.25 -8.47
CA ASN A 189 14.64 -8.59 -8.53
C ASN A 189 13.25 -8.67 -7.93
N CYS A 190 12.75 -7.56 -7.37
CA CYS A 190 11.41 -7.47 -6.83
C CYS A 190 10.43 -6.89 -7.85
N LEU A 191 9.17 -7.16 -7.64
CA LEU A 191 8.06 -6.48 -8.29
C LEU A 191 7.11 -5.96 -7.22
N THR A 192 6.67 -4.72 -7.32
CA THR A 192 5.65 -4.17 -6.44
C THR A 192 4.34 -4.00 -7.20
N VAL A 193 3.21 -4.30 -6.55
CA VAL A 193 1.86 -4.00 -7.02
C VAL A 193 1.27 -2.89 -6.16
N GLU A 194 0.91 -1.77 -6.80
CA GLU A 194 0.47 -0.53 -6.18
C GLU A 194 -0.68 0.11 -6.94
N ASP A 195 -1.48 0.91 -6.26
CA ASP A 195 -2.66 1.59 -6.82
C ASP A 195 -2.55 3.11 -6.80
N ASN A 196 -1.51 3.67 -6.14
CA ASN A 196 -1.41 5.09 -5.85
C ASN A 196 0.00 5.67 -6.07
N PHE A 197 0.07 7.01 -6.24
CA PHE A 197 1.33 7.69 -6.55
C PHE A 197 2.37 7.63 -5.43
N HIS A 198 1.95 7.68 -4.16
CA HIS A 198 2.88 7.63 -3.03
C HIS A 198 3.56 6.28 -2.93
N GLY A 199 2.83 5.19 -3.14
CA GLY A 199 3.37 3.84 -3.14
C GLY A 199 4.28 3.58 -4.34
N ILE A 200 3.85 3.99 -5.54
CA ILE A 200 4.69 3.90 -6.76
C ILE A 200 6.00 4.66 -6.58
N GLN A 201 5.94 5.90 -6.05
CA GLN A 201 7.14 6.70 -5.80
C GLN A 201 8.05 6.04 -4.76
N ALA A 202 7.47 5.49 -3.68
CA ALA A 202 8.23 4.80 -2.64
C ALA A 202 8.99 3.60 -3.18
N ALA A 203 8.34 2.71 -3.94
CA ALA A 203 8.97 1.55 -4.56
C ALA A 203 10.08 1.95 -5.55
N LYS A 204 9.81 2.91 -6.43
CA LYS A 204 10.80 3.41 -7.40
C LYS A 204 11.98 4.10 -6.75
N SER A 205 11.79 4.78 -5.61
CA SER A 205 12.88 5.45 -4.89
C SER A 205 13.96 4.47 -4.40
N VAL A 206 13.63 3.19 -4.30
CA VAL A 206 14.56 2.13 -3.91
C VAL A 206 14.93 1.19 -5.06
N GLY A 207 14.47 1.49 -6.28
CA GLY A 207 14.83 0.74 -7.48
C GLY A 207 13.93 -0.45 -7.79
N ILE A 208 12.75 -0.57 -7.15
CA ILE A 208 11.81 -1.67 -7.41
C ILE A 208 10.91 -1.32 -8.60
N PRO A 209 10.80 -2.19 -9.63
CA PRO A 209 9.79 -2.07 -10.68
C PRO A 209 8.37 -2.18 -10.13
N VAL A 210 7.42 -1.45 -10.74
CA VAL A 210 6.04 -1.32 -10.23
C VAL A 210 5.02 -1.67 -11.30
N VAL A 211 4.05 -2.52 -10.94
CA VAL A 211 2.77 -2.68 -11.62
C VAL A 211 1.75 -1.76 -10.95
N GLY A 212 1.15 -0.87 -11.74
CA GLY A 212 0.08 0.01 -11.27
C GLY A 212 -1.30 -0.61 -11.55
N VAL A 213 -2.11 -0.87 -10.51
CA VAL A 213 -3.50 -1.32 -10.67
C VAL A 213 -4.45 -0.13 -10.66
N ALA A 214 -5.31 -0.03 -11.65
CA ALA A 214 -6.17 1.14 -11.89
C ALA A 214 -7.49 1.07 -11.10
N HIS A 215 -7.43 0.74 -9.82
CA HIS A 215 -8.59 0.72 -8.94
C HIS A 215 -8.87 2.10 -8.32
N THR A 216 -7.82 2.79 -7.88
CA THR A 216 -7.90 4.09 -7.19
C THR A 216 -7.78 5.25 -8.17
N TYR A 217 -6.89 5.15 -9.15
CA TYR A 217 -6.70 6.17 -10.19
C TYR A 217 -6.95 5.60 -11.58
N PRO A 218 -7.43 6.42 -12.55
CA PRO A 218 -7.58 6.00 -13.93
C PRO A 218 -6.26 5.52 -14.54
N PHE A 219 -6.31 4.51 -15.38
CA PHE A 219 -5.16 3.89 -16.05
C PHE A 219 -4.19 4.92 -16.67
N HIS A 220 -4.71 5.92 -17.38
CA HIS A 220 -3.89 6.94 -18.07
C HIS A 220 -3.04 7.79 -17.11
N MET A 221 -3.40 7.85 -15.83
CA MET A 221 -2.61 8.55 -14.80
C MET A 221 -1.47 7.66 -14.29
N LEU A 222 -1.76 6.39 -14.00
CA LEU A 222 -0.79 5.45 -13.45
C LEU A 222 0.26 4.99 -14.48
N GLN A 223 -0.11 4.81 -15.76
CA GLN A 223 0.83 4.40 -16.82
C GLN A 223 2.02 5.36 -17.03
N ARG A 224 1.93 6.59 -16.52
CA ARG A 224 3.03 7.58 -16.62
C ARG A 224 4.07 7.41 -15.52
N CYS A 225 3.72 6.77 -14.42
CA CYS A 225 4.56 6.63 -13.24
C CYS A 225 4.89 5.18 -12.87
N SER A 226 4.05 4.20 -13.24
CA SER A 226 4.36 2.76 -13.10
C SER A 226 5.24 2.24 -14.25
N ASN A 227 5.66 0.99 -14.17
CA ASN A 227 6.39 0.30 -15.25
C ASN A 227 5.42 -0.45 -16.17
N TRP A 228 4.32 -0.95 -15.62
CA TRP A 228 3.23 -1.64 -16.28
C TRP A 228 1.90 -1.24 -15.66
#